data_c78514b6da559256f88b4b6cead1834c
#
_entry.id   c78514b6da559256f88b4b6cead1834c
#
_cell.length_a   1.000
_cell.length_b   1.000
_cell.length_c   1.000
_cell.angle_alpha   90.00
_cell.angle_beta   90.00
_cell.angle_gamma   90.00
#
_symmetry.space_group_name_H-M   'P 1'
#
loop_
_entity.id
_entity.type
_entity.pdbx_description
1 polymer ?
#
loop_
_entity_poly.entity_id
_entity_poly.type
_entity_poly.pdbx_seq_one_letter_code
_entity_poly.pdbx_strand_id
1 'polypeptide(L)'
;RSEQWTERGYSLLRRELRSQILEDGMHFERTPSYHNEVLSDLLDCYAVLSDEGMKSLIKDVLRRMSIVARDLTHPDGDSCLFNDSVVSSKRIADLEQRLMQIGIQPRITSGAFSFPAAGYSGISVGDAYFVIKHGLIAPNHLPGHGHADIFSFEWSLCGKRMIVDKGVYE
;
A
#
# COMPACT_ATOMS: atom_id res chain seq x y z
N ARG A 1 -8.02 -16.23 30.68
CA ARG A 1 -7.31 -14.95 30.40
C ARG A 1 -6.79 -14.88 28.94
N SER A 2 -6.21 -15.95 28.39
CA SER A 2 -5.71 -15.95 26.99
C SER A 2 -6.83 -15.77 25.97
N GLU A 3 -7.97 -16.45 26.11
CA GLU A 3 -9.12 -16.35 25.21
C GLU A 3 -9.69 -14.92 25.15
N GLN A 4 -9.84 -14.24 26.29
CA GLN A 4 -10.31 -12.86 26.32
C GLN A 4 -9.40 -11.89 25.58
N TRP A 5 -8.09 -12.08 25.65
CA TRP A 5 -7.13 -11.28 24.89
C TRP A 5 -7.20 -11.55 23.40
N THR A 6 -7.37 -12.81 23.01
CA THR A 6 -7.55 -13.22 21.61
C THR A 6 -8.83 -12.62 21.03
N GLU A 7 -9.96 -12.72 21.71
CA GLU A 7 -11.23 -12.11 21.28
C GLU A 7 -11.12 -10.60 21.15
N ARG A 8 -10.48 -9.96 22.16
CA ARG A 8 -10.24 -8.51 22.10
C ARG A 8 -9.37 -8.13 20.91
N GLY A 9 -8.29 -8.87 20.66
CA GLY A 9 -7.39 -8.69 19.52
C GLY A 9 -8.13 -8.81 18.19
N TYR A 10 -8.96 -9.83 18.01
CA TYR A 10 -9.77 -10.00 16.79
C TYR A 10 -10.77 -8.86 16.59
N SER A 11 -11.43 -8.42 17.66
CA SER A 11 -12.35 -7.29 17.60
C SER A 11 -11.65 -6.00 17.18
N LEU A 12 -10.48 -5.72 17.76
CA LEU A 12 -9.66 -4.57 17.40
C LEU A 12 -9.22 -4.66 15.94
N LEU A 13 -8.64 -5.78 15.52
CA LEU A 13 -8.16 -5.98 14.17
C LEU A 13 -9.26 -5.80 13.12
N ARG A 14 -10.45 -6.37 13.35
CA ARG A 14 -11.62 -6.17 12.47
C ARG A 14 -12.03 -4.70 12.35
N ARG A 15 -11.99 -3.96 13.45
CA ARG A 15 -12.31 -2.53 13.46
C ARG A 15 -11.27 -1.74 12.68
N GLU A 16 -9.99 -1.97 12.95
CA GLU A 16 -8.89 -1.23 12.33
C GLU A 16 -8.79 -1.53 10.84
N LEU A 17 -8.96 -2.76 10.40
CA LEU A 17 -9.00 -3.09 8.98
C LEU A 17 -10.10 -2.32 8.22
N ARG A 18 -11.26 -2.10 8.86
CA ARG A 18 -12.36 -1.34 8.24
C ARG A 18 -12.12 0.16 8.21
N SER A 19 -11.41 0.69 9.20
CA SER A 19 -11.16 2.13 9.33
C SER A 19 -9.90 2.57 8.61
N GLN A 20 -8.89 1.70 8.50
CA GLN A 20 -7.58 2.05 7.98
C GLN A 20 -7.35 1.65 6.52
N ILE A 21 -8.14 0.73 5.97
CA ILE A 21 -8.00 0.32 4.58
C ILE A 21 -9.16 0.87 3.75
N LEU A 22 -8.83 1.75 2.82
CA LEU A 22 -9.79 2.40 1.93
C LEU A 22 -10.45 1.39 0.98
N GLU A 23 -11.52 1.80 0.31
CA GLU A 23 -12.30 0.96 -0.60
C GLU A 23 -11.44 0.37 -1.75
N ASP A 24 -10.49 1.16 -2.23
CA ASP A 24 -9.55 0.77 -3.29
C ASP A 24 -8.35 -0.03 -2.80
N GLY A 25 -8.25 -0.29 -1.49
CA GLY A 25 -7.20 -1.09 -0.87
C GLY A 25 -6.02 -0.30 -0.34
N MET A 26 -5.95 1.01 -0.55
CA MET A 26 -4.87 1.85 0.00
C MET A 26 -5.02 2.01 1.52
N HIS A 27 -3.91 2.08 2.25
CA HIS A 27 -3.89 2.53 3.64
C HIS A 27 -4.34 3.99 3.74
N PHE A 28 -5.14 4.32 4.73
CA PHE A 28 -5.85 5.61 4.85
C PHE A 28 -4.92 6.83 4.93
N GLU A 29 -3.69 6.68 5.35
CA GLU A 29 -2.68 7.74 5.37
C GLU A 29 -2.15 8.10 3.98
N ARG A 30 -2.45 7.32 2.95
CA ARG A 30 -2.08 7.58 1.55
C ARG A 30 -0.59 7.71 1.30
N THR A 31 0.24 7.17 2.17
CA THR A 31 1.70 7.17 2.08
C THR A 31 2.17 5.81 1.57
N PRO A 32 2.78 5.71 0.37
CA PRO A 32 3.16 4.42 -0.22
C PRO A 32 4.06 3.55 0.66
N SER A 33 5.07 4.12 1.33
CA SER A 33 5.93 3.33 2.22
C SER A 33 5.17 2.79 3.44
N TYR A 34 4.29 3.58 4.06
CA TYR A 34 3.47 3.14 5.20
C TYR A 34 2.46 2.07 4.78
N HIS A 35 1.92 2.19 3.57
CA HIS A 35 1.08 1.14 3.00
C HIS A 35 1.80 -0.21 2.95
N ASN A 36 3.07 -0.23 2.52
CA ASN A 36 3.89 -1.44 2.46
C ASN A 36 4.24 -1.97 3.86
N GLU A 37 4.46 -1.10 4.85
CA GLU A 37 4.66 -1.52 6.24
C GLU A 37 3.40 -2.21 6.79
N VAL A 38 2.22 -1.60 6.63
CA VAL A 38 0.95 -2.20 7.07
C VAL A 38 0.66 -3.52 6.33
N LEU A 39 0.96 -3.60 5.03
CA LEU A 39 0.87 -4.85 4.26
C LEU A 39 1.78 -5.94 4.88
N SER A 40 3.01 -5.60 5.23
CA SER A 40 3.95 -6.51 5.91
C SER A 40 3.43 -6.97 7.26
N ASP A 41 2.94 -6.05 8.09
CA ASP A 41 2.39 -6.36 9.41
C ASP A 41 1.17 -7.27 9.34
N LEU A 42 0.31 -7.07 8.33
CA LEU A 42 -0.84 -7.96 8.10
C LEU A 42 -0.41 -9.35 7.62
N LEU A 43 0.68 -9.48 6.89
CA LEU A 43 1.27 -10.78 6.56
C LEU A 43 1.81 -11.48 7.81
N ASP A 44 2.42 -10.76 8.74
CA ASP A 44 2.87 -11.30 10.02
C ASP A 44 1.68 -11.73 10.89
N CYS A 45 0.63 -10.90 10.95
CA CYS A 45 -0.62 -11.27 11.62
C CYS A 45 -1.22 -12.55 11.02
N TYR A 46 -1.30 -12.64 9.69
CA TYR A 46 -1.82 -13.82 9.00
C TYR A 46 -1.08 -15.10 9.37
N ALA A 47 0.25 -15.02 9.49
CA ALA A 47 1.09 -16.17 9.78
C ALA A 47 0.85 -16.77 11.18
N VAL A 48 0.48 -15.93 12.18
CA VAL A 48 0.28 -16.37 13.56
C VAL A 48 -1.17 -16.67 13.94
N LEU A 49 -2.13 -16.31 13.09
CA LEU A 49 -3.54 -16.55 13.35
C LEU A 49 -3.90 -18.02 13.20
N SER A 50 -4.78 -18.52 14.08
CA SER A 50 -5.40 -19.86 13.99
C SER A 50 -6.85 -19.81 13.53
N ASP A 51 -7.55 -18.68 13.66
CA ASP A 51 -8.95 -18.51 13.26
C ASP A 51 -9.06 -18.33 11.73
N GLU A 52 -9.70 -19.28 11.07
CA GLU A 52 -9.84 -19.29 9.62
C GLU A 52 -10.72 -18.15 9.08
N GLY A 53 -11.68 -17.67 9.88
CA GLY A 53 -12.50 -16.50 9.52
C GLY A 53 -11.68 -15.22 9.49
N MET A 54 -10.80 -15.03 10.48
CA MET A 54 -9.87 -13.90 10.51
C MET A 54 -8.82 -14.00 9.40
N LYS A 55 -8.28 -15.18 9.13
CA LYS A 55 -7.37 -15.41 8.00
C LYS A 55 -8.02 -15.05 6.68
N SER A 56 -9.26 -15.48 6.45
CA SER A 56 -10.01 -15.16 5.23
C SER A 56 -10.17 -13.65 5.07
N LEU A 57 -10.58 -12.95 6.15
CA LEU A 57 -10.74 -11.50 6.14
C LEU A 57 -9.42 -10.78 5.80
N ILE A 58 -8.33 -11.14 6.49
CA ILE A 58 -7.01 -10.53 6.23
C ILE A 58 -6.54 -10.84 4.80
N LYS A 59 -6.74 -12.05 4.33
CA LYS A 59 -6.35 -12.44 2.97
C LYS A 59 -7.07 -11.62 1.90
N ASP A 60 -8.33 -11.28 2.10
CA ASP A 60 -9.08 -10.41 1.19
C ASP A 60 -8.58 -8.95 1.22
N VAL A 61 -8.20 -8.46 2.40
CA VAL A 61 -7.55 -7.15 2.54
C VAL A 61 -6.18 -7.16 1.86
N LEU A 62 -5.34 -8.17 2.11
CA LEU A 62 -4.01 -8.32 1.50
C LEU A 62 -4.06 -8.36 -0.03
N ARG A 63 -5.08 -8.98 -0.64
CA ARG A 63 -5.28 -8.95 -2.11
C ARG A 63 -5.48 -7.54 -2.63
N ARG A 64 -6.33 -6.73 -1.98
CA ARG A 64 -6.57 -5.34 -2.39
C ARG A 64 -5.34 -4.48 -2.19
N MET A 65 -4.70 -4.60 -1.04
CA MET A 65 -3.49 -3.87 -0.72
C MET A 65 -2.34 -4.21 -1.69
N SER A 66 -2.17 -5.47 -2.06
CA SER A 66 -1.10 -5.89 -2.98
C SER A 66 -1.21 -5.28 -4.38
N ILE A 67 -2.42 -4.99 -4.84
CA ILE A 67 -2.65 -4.29 -6.12
C ILE A 67 -2.12 -2.86 -6.02
N VAL A 68 -2.47 -2.16 -4.96
CA VAL A 68 -2.02 -0.78 -4.72
C VAL A 68 -0.49 -0.73 -4.54
N ALA A 69 0.05 -1.64 -3.72
CA ALA A 69 1.49 -1.73 -3.48
C ALA A 69 2.28 -1.89 -4.80
N ARG A 70 1.79 -2.78 -5.69
CA ARG A 70 2.43 -3.00 -6.99
C ARG A 70 2.29 -1.80 -7.92
N ASP A 71 1.09 -1.23 -8.03
CA ASP A 71 0.81 -0.13 -8.96
C ASP A 71 1.48 1.19 -8.52
N LEU A 72 1.77 1.38 -7.22
CA LEU A 72 2.55 2.50 -6.67
C LEU A 72 4.04 2.16 -6.47
N THR A 73 4.56 1.22 -7.25
CA THR A 73 5.98 0.84 -7.29
C THR A 73 6.55 1.13 -8.66
N HIS A 74 7.67 1.83 -8.70
CA HIS A 74 8.41 2.11 -9.93
C HIS A 74 9.02 0.83 -10.54
N PRO A 75 9.40 0.85 -11.83
CA PRO A 75 10.05 -0.28 -12.49
C PRO A 75 11.37 -0.73 -11.85
N ASP A 76 12.02 0.12 -11.05
CA ASP A 76 13.22 -0.20 -10.27
C ASP A 76 12.94 -1.03 -9.00
N GLY A 77 11.65 -1.23 -8.67
CA GLY A 77 11.20 -2.02 -7.53
C GLY A 77 11.02 -1.25 -6.22
N ASP A 78 11.25 0.05 -6.22
CA ASP A 78 11.02 0.90 -5.04
C ASP A 78 9.72 1.69 -5.16
N SER A 79 9.07 1.96 -4.02
CA SER A 79 7.80 2.68 -3.95
C SER A 79 7.91 4.13 -4.45
N CYS A 80 6.78 4.69 -4.87
CA CYS A 80 6.64 6.14 -5.05
C CYS A 80 6.86 6.89 -3.73
N LEU A 81 7.37 8.10 -3.83
CA LEU A 81 7.83 8.90 -2.68
C LEU A 81 6.85 10.00 -2.26
N PHE A 82 5.55 9.87 -2.56
CA PHE A 82 4.54 10.82 -2.12
C PHE A 82 4.36 10.82 -0.61
N ASN A 83 3.97 11.98 -0.05
CA ASN A 83 3.82 12.21 1.38
C ASN A 83 5.12 11.87 2.14
N ASP A 84 5.02 11.33 3.34
CA ASP A 84 6.17 10.88 4.15
C ASP A 84 6.81 9.59 3.65
N SER A 85 6.68 9.26 2.37
CA SER A 85 7.32 8.05 1.85
C SER A 85 8.83 8.16 1.85
N VAL A 86 9.46 7.05 2.22
CA VAL A 86 10.90 6.86 2.18
C VAL A 86 11.21 5.63 1.30
N VAL A 87 12.44 5.51 0.86
CA VAL A 87 12.92 4.26 0.27
C VAL A 87 12.87 3.19 1.36
N SER A 88 11.86 2.33 1.28
CA SER A 88 11.55 1.37 2.34
C SER A 88 12.41 0.11 2.25
N SER A 89 12.72 -0.48 3.41
CA SER A 89 13.23 -1.85 3.49
C SER A 89 12.18 -2.90 3.06
N LYS A 90 10.91 -2.54 2.99
CA LYS A 90 9.81 -3.40 2.54
C LYS A 90 9.65 -3.31 1.03
N ARG A 91 10.60 -3.90 0.31
CA ARG A 91 10.57 -3.95 -1.14
C ARG A 91 9.39 -4.78 -1.64
N ILE A 92 8.82 -4.36 -2.76
CA ILE A 92 7.65 -5.04 -3.32
C ILE A 92 7.94 -6.52 -3.63
N ALA A 93 9.13 -6.85 -4.10
CA ALA A 93 9.51 -8.22 -4.42
C ALA A 93 9.44 -9.15 -3.20
N ASP A 94 9.88 -8.69 -2.02
CA ASP A 94 9.83 -9.47 -0.78
C ASP A 94 8.38 -9.65 -0.30
N LEU A 95 7.56 -8.59 -0.40
CA LEU A 95 6.14 -8.65 -0.06
C LEU A 95 5.39 -9.62 -0.99
N GLU A 96 5.65 -9.57 -2.29
CA GLU A 96 5.04 -10.47 -3.28
C GLU A 96 5.44 -11.93 -3.05
N GLN A 97 6.69 -12.20 -2.70
CA GLN A 97 7.12 -13.55 -2.35
C GLN A 97 6.32 -14.09 -1.15
N ARG A 98 6.10 -13.29 -0.12
CA ARG A 98 5.28 -13.66 1.05
C ARG A 98 3.80 -13.84 0.70
N LEU A 99 3.25 -12.97 -0.15
CA LEU A 99 1.88 -13.07 -0.66
C LEU A 99 1.67 -14.36 -1.44
N MET A 100 2.62 -14.76 -2.29
CA MET A 100 2.56 -16.04 -3.03
C MET A 100 2.53 -17.25 -2.11
N GLN A 101 3.22 -17.23 -0.98
CA GLN A 101 3.20 -18.33 0.01
C GLN A 101 1.80 -18.57 0.59
N ILE A 102 0.95 -17.55 0.62
CA ILE A 102 -0.45 -17.65 1.08
C ILE A 102 -1.45 -17.73 -0.08
N GLY A 103 -0.96 -17.94 -1.31
CA GLY A 103 -1.79 -18.12 -2.51
C GLY A 103 -2.40 -16.81 -3.06
N ILE A 104 -1.74 -15.67 -2.87
CA ILE A 104 -2.05 -14.39 -3.54
C ILE A 104 -1.00 -14.18 -4.63
N GLN A 105 -1.44 -14.19 -5.89
CA GLN A 105 -0.55 -13.96 -7.02
C GLN A 105 -0.29 -12.47 -7.24
N PRO A 106 0.94 -12.06 -7.54
CA PRO A 106 1.26 -10.69 -7.88
C PRO A 106 0.48 -10.23 -9.12
N ARG A 107 0.04 -8.99 -9.10
CA ARG A 107 -0.48 -8.34 -10.29
C ARG A 107 0.68 -7.88 -11.17
N ILE A 108 0.54 -8.00 -12.48
CA ILE A 108 1.42 -7.32 -13.44
C ILE A 108 0.75 -5.99 -13.77
N THR A 109 1.39 -4.87 -13.40
CA THR A 109 0.91 -3.55 -13.77
C THR A 109 1.08 -3.34 -15.26
N SER A 110 -0.03 -3.19 -15.97
CA SER A 110 -0.05 -2.91 -17.41
C SER A 110 -1.29 -2.09 -17.74
N GLY A 111 -1.10 -0.99 -18.47
CA GLY A 111 -2.16 -0.04 -18.79
C GLY A 111 -2.42 0.96 -17.68
N ALA A 112 -3.58 1.62 -17.73
CA ALA A 112 -3.99 2.62 -16.75
C ALA A 112 -4.50 1.96 -15.47
N PHE A 113 -4.23 2.61 -14.34
CA PHE A 113 -4.76 2.26 -13.03
C PHE A 113 -5.28 3.52 -12.30
N SER A 114 -6.21 3.32 -11.38
CA SER A 114 -6.76 4.41 -10.57
C SER A 114 -7.21 3.90 -9.21
N PHE A 115 -6.89 4.69 -8.18
CA PHE A 115 -7.29 4.50 -6.79
C PHE A 115 -8.03 5.76 -6.32
N PRO A 116 -9.33 5.90 -6.62
CA PRO A 116 -10.07 7.15 -6.39
C PRO A 116 -10.17 7.53 -4.91
N ALA A 117 -10.33 6.55 -4.01
CA ALA A 117 -10.42 6.81 -2.57
C ALA A 117 -9.07 7.28 -2.00
N ALA A 118 -7.97 6.76 -2.53
CA ALA A 118 -6.63 7.21 -2.17
C ALA A 118 -6.21 8.49 -2.90
N GLY A 119 -6.76 8.73 -4.09
CA GLY A 119 -6.44 9.88 -4.93
C GLY A 119 -5.17 9.71 -5.75
N TYR A 120 -4.93 8.50 -6.24
CA TYR A 120 -3.84 8.17 -7.15
C TYR A 120 -4.35 7.65 -8.48
N SER A 121 -3.72 8.06 -9.57
CA SER A 121 -3.93 7.48 -10.90
C SER A 121 -2.61 7.41 -11.64
N GLY A 122 -2.50 6.44 -12.54
CA GLY A 122 -1.27 6.28 -13.29
C GLY A 122 -1.42 5.38 -14.50
N ILE A 123 -0.30 5.16 -15.17
CA ILE A 123 -0.22 4.29 -16.34
C ILE A 123 1.14 3.64 -16.43
N SER A 124 1.17 2.35 -16.79
CA SER A 124 2.38 1.61 -17.11
C SER A 124 2.23 1.01 -18.51
N VAL A 125 3.05 1.44 -19.45
CA VAL A 125 3.03 0.95 -20.84
C VAL A 125 4.46 0.78 -21.35
N GLY A 126 4.82 -0.45 -21.69
CA GLY A 126 6.17 -0.77 -22.10
C GLY A 126 7.17 -0.36 -21.02
N ASP A 127 8.13 0.49 -21.38
CA ASP A 127 9.18 0.98 -20.48
C ASP A 127 8.82 2.28 -19.74
N ALA A 128 7.61 2.79 -19.96
CA ALA A 128 7.14 4.04 -19.35
C ALA A 128 6.19 3.74 -18.17
N TYR A 129 6.43 4.41 -17.05
CA TYR A 129 5.59 4.42 -15.88
C TYR A 129 5.34 5.86 -15.43
N PHE A 130 4.10 6.20 -15.19
CA PHE A 130 3.68 7.52 -14.71
C PHE A 130 2.62 7.37 -13.62
N VAL A 131 2.72 8.15 -12.57
CA VAL A 131 1.73 8.23 -11.50
C VAL A 131 1.55 9.66 -11.03
N ILE A 132 0.32 10.04 -10.72
CA ILE A 132 -0.04 11.36 -10.21
C ILE A 132 -0.90 11.22 -8.95
N LYS A 133 -0.65 12.09 -7.97
CA LYS A 133 -1.48 12.28 -6.79
C LYS A 133 -2.48 13.42 -7.03
N HIS A 134 -3.78 13.14 -6.92
CA HIS A 134 -4.85 14.11 -7.18
C HIS A 134 -5.96 14.11 -6.11
N GLY A 135 -5.79 13.34 -5.05
CA GLY A 135 -6.75 13.22 -3.96
C GLY A 135 -6.52 14.18 -2.80
N LEU A 136 -7.16 13.88 -1.69
CA LEU A 136 -6.96 14.61 -0.44
C LEU A 136 -5.49 14.50 0.02
N ILE A 137 -5.00 15.56 0.64
CA ILE A 137 -3.63 15.61 1.18
C ILE A 137 -3.41 14.51 2.20
N ALA A 138 -4.33 14.37 3.16
CA ALA A 138 -4.27 13.39 4.24
C ALA A 138 -5.68 13.15 4.81
N PRO A 139 -5.88 12.15 5.71
CA PRO A 139 -7.10 12.01 6.46
C PRO A 139 -7.36 13.24 7.34
N ASN A 140 -8.61 13.72 7.39
CA ASN A 140 -8.96 14.92 8.17
C ASN A 140 -8.62 14.81 9.67
N HIS A 141 -8.64 13.59 10.23
CA HIS A 141 -8.38 13.33 11.65
C HIS A 141 -6.89 13.06 11.95
N LEU A 142 -6.06 12.88 10.92
CA LEU A 142 -4.63 12.61 11.05
C LEU A 142 -3.85 13.25 9.88
N PRO A 143 -3.73 14.60 9.84
CA PRO A 143 -3.09 15.29 8.72
C PRO A 143 -1.55 15.32 8.77
N GLY A 144 -0.94 14.79 9.83
CA GLY A 144 0.48 14.96 10.14
C GLY A 144 1.46 14.41 9.09
N HIS A 145 1.02 13.49 8.23
CA HIS A 145 1.85 12.85 7.20
C HIS A 145 1.55 13.35 5.79
N GLY A 146 0.70 14.37 5.66
CA GLY A 146 0.32 14.94 4.37
C GLY A 146 1.25 16.08 3.94
N HIS A 147 1.66 16.04 2.68
CA HIS A 147 2.44 17.09 2.05
C HIS A 147 1.61 17.97 1.11
N ALA A 148 2.10 19.13 0.75
CA ALA A 148 1.49 20.02 -0.27
C ALA A 148 1.80 19.51 -1.69
N ASP A 149 1.54 18.23 -1.95
CA ASP A 149 1.92 17.49 -3.15
C ASP A 149 0.71 17.12 -4.05
N ILE A 150 -0.40 17.86 -3.93
CA ILE A 150 -1.53 17.72 -4.86
C ILE A 150 -1.07 18.07 -6.28
N PHE A 151 -1.35 17.15 -7.22
CA PHE A 151 -0.85 17.17 -8.59
C PHE A 151 0.66 16.97 -8.77
N SER A 152 1.39 16.65 -7.68
CA SER A 152 2.71 16.04 -7.84
C SER A 152 2.60 14.74 -8.61
N PHE A 153 3.60 14.47 -9.42
CA PHE A 153 3.68 13.23 -10.20
C PHE A 153 5.09 12.67 -10.20
N GLU A 154 5.16 11.35 -10.38
CA GLU A 154 6.42 10.68 -10.61
C GLU A 154 6.41 9.98 -11.96
N TRP A 155 7.56 9.94 -12.59
CA TRP A 155 7.73 9.36 -13.93
C TRP A 155 9.02 8.57 -14.02
N SER A 156 8.92 7.36 -14.58
CA SER A 156 10.07 6.54 -14.97
C SER A 156 10.02 6.20 -16.45
N LEU A 157 11.19 6.11 -17.07
CA LEU A 157 11.37 5.69 -18.44
C LEU A 157 12.60 4.78 -18.54
N CYS A 158 12.47 3.66 -19.26
CA CYS A 158 13.54 2.67 -19.44
C CYS A 158 14.16 2.22 -18.10
N GLY A 159 13.32 1.99 -17.08
CA GLY A 159 13.72 1.54 -15.75
C GLY A 159 14.40 2.60 -14.87
N LYS A 160 14.47 3.85 -15.33
CA LYS A 160 15.07 4.96 -14.57
C LYS A 160 14.02 5.99 -14.16
N ARG A 161 14.09 6.45 -12.93
CA ARG A 161 13.28 7.55 -12.45
C ARG A 161 13.74 8.87 -13.09
N MET A 162 12.85 9.55 -13.77
CA MET A 162 13.08 10.83 -14.44
C MET A 162 12.59 12.00 -13.60
N ILE A 163 11.43 11.86 -12.98
CA ILE A 163 10.82 12.82 -12.07
C ILE A 163 10.34 12.03 -10.87
N VAL A 164 10.64 12.54 -9.67
CA VAL A 164 10.25 11.94 -8.39
C VAL A 164 9.80 13.02 -7.44
N ASP A 165 8.89 12.68 -6.54
CA ASP A 165 8.69 13.41 -5.30
C ASP A 165 9.90 13.19 -4.37
N LYS A 166 10.18 14.13 -3.49
CA LYS A 166 11.33 13.99 -2.57
C LYS A 166 11.02 13.15 -1.33
N GLY A 167 9.75 12.83 -1.10
CA GLY A 167 9.32 12.19 0.13
C GLY A 167 9.60 13.08 1.36
N VAL A 168 10.09 12.47 2.42
CA VAL A 168 10.48 13.21 3.64
C VAL A 168 11.77 13.98 3.40
N TYR A 169 11.80 15.23 3.86
CA TYR A 169 13.03 16.02 3.96
C TYR A 169 13.66 15.79 5.33
N GLU A 170 14.86 15.20 5.36
CA GLU A 170 15.70 15.11 6.55
C GLU A 170 16.68 16.29 6.63
#